data_1f1e5f4fd7a357abacc650774b0c3e20
#
_entry.id   1f1e5f4fd7a357abacc650774b0c3e20
#
_cell.length_a   1.000
_cell.length_b   1.000
_cell.length_c   1.000
_cell.angle_alpha   90.00
_cell.angle_beta   90.00
_cell.angle_gamma   90.00
#
_symmetry.space_group_name_H-M   'P 1'
#
loop_
_entity.id
_entity.type
_entity.pdbx_description
1 polymer ?
#
loop_
_entity_poly.entity_id
_entity_poly.type
_entity_poly.pdbx_seq_one_letter_code
_entity_poly.pdbx_strand_id
1 'polypeptide(L)'
;MTADRLTILHVYPRQMGVSGDRGNVAALVRRAAAADIDTQVLQYAPGDDLPTTADVVVIGNGPLSAMRSLGDDVARIGGTLRAFAADGVPVVAVGGGFDLATNEVVPTEGAPLAGFGVFDARAVRGAERRVNYFVLETRYPLLPGAPKRLAGFEDHATRIELAAGVTPFADVVSGGGNQAGSPVEGAIVGNSFGTHTQGPVLPLNPQLTDGVLAAATARLGHEYAPNAEQTATIDRYAREARDGRPLRRQGVQAHRLTHDEEGRVPTGPGLRRLRAF
;
A
#
# COMPACT_ATOMS: atom_id res chain seq x y z
N MET A 1 26.23 2.79 22.37
CA MET A 1 25.14 3.79 22.08
C MET A 1 23.93 2.96 21.77
N THR A 2 22.85 3.06 22.55
CA THR A 2 21.59 2.35 22.28
C THR A 2 21.10 2.83 20.92
N ALA A 3 20.92 1.90 19.97
CA ALA A 3 20.30 2.20 18.69
C ALA A 3 18.94 2.87 18.96
N ASP A 4 18.72 4.04 18.39
CA ASP A 4 17.46 4.73 18.54
C ASP A 4 16.36 3.82 17.97
N ARG A 5 15.34 3.59 18.76
CA ARG A 5 14.24 2.70 18.46
C ARG A 5 13.34 3.34 17.42
N LEU A 6 13.12 2.69 16.26
CA LEU A 6 12.19 3.18 15.24
C LEU A 6 10.74 3.03 15.68
N THR A 7 9.99 4.11 15.59
CA THR A 7 8.55 4.14 15.84
C THR A 7 7.78 4.03 14.52
N ILE A 8 7.05 2.93 14.35
CA ILE A 8 6.16 2.68 13.21
C ILE A 8 4.72 3.00 13.63
N LEU A 9 4.13 4.04 13.07
CA LEU A 9 2.74 4.42 13.29
C LEU A 9 1.84 3.72 12.28
N HIS A 10 1.01 2.78 12.74
CA HIS A 10 0.01 2.10 11.92
C HIS A 10 -1.35 2.78 12.10
N VAL A 11 -1.76 3.54 11.09
CA VAL A 11 -2.99 4.33 11.13
C VAL A 11 -4.19 3.48 10.73
N TYR A 12 -5.22 3.45 11.55
CA TYR A 12 -6.49 2.76 11.36
C TYR A 12 -6.38 1.26 11.02
N PRO A 13 -5.60 0.45 11.77
CA PRO A 13 -5.33 -0.94 11.43
C PRO A 13 -6.59 -1.84 11.40
N ARG A 14 -7.68 -1.42 12.01
CA ARG A 14 -8.96 -2.15 12.00
C ARG A 14 -9.84 -1.76 10.83
N GLN A 15 -9.92 -0.48 10.48
CA GLN A 15 -10.76 0.06 9.41
C GLN A 15 -10.07 -0.07 8.04
N MET A 16 -8.75 0.10 8.02
CA MET A 16 -7.90 0.14 6.84
C MET A 16 -6.89 -1.02 6.85
N GLY A 17 -7.30 -2.23 7.22
CA GLY A 17 -6.45 -3.40 7.37
C GLY A 17 -6.85 -4.60 6.51
N VAL A 18 -7.62 -4.39 5.43
CA VAL A 18 -7.97 -5.44 4.48
C VAL A 18 -6.79 -5.75 3.54
N SER A 19 -6.86 -6.87 2.79
CA SER A 19 -5.82 -7.30 1.84
C SER A 19 -4.46 -7.66 2.48
N GLY A 20 -4.44 -7.95 3.78
CA GLY A 20 -3.23 -8.39 4.48
C GLY A 20 -2.26 -7.26 4.85
N ASP A 21 -2.72 -6.01 4.92
CA ASP A 21 -1.86 -4.83 5.14
C ASP A 21 -1.03 -4.85 6.43
N ARG A 22 -1.45 -5.64 7.44
CA ARG A 22 -0.59 -5.92 8.61
C ARG A 22 0.76 -6.54 8.21
N GLY A 23 0.83 -7.20 7.06
CA GLY A 23 2.06 -7.71 6.46
C GLY A 23 3.05 -6.62 6.10
N ASN A 24 2.58 -5.42 5.74
CA ASN A 24 3.47 -4.28 5.48
C ASN A 24 4.22 -3.85 6.75
N VAL A 25 3.50 -3.72 7.88
CA VAL A 25 4.13 -3.42 9.18
C VAL A 25 5.05 -4.55 9.63
N ALA A 26 4.62 -5.82 9.49
CA ALA A 26 5.43 -6.97 9.84
C ALA A 26 6.74 -7.05 9.03
N ALA A 27 6.71 -6.69 7.74
CA ALA A 27 7.91 -6.63 6.90
C ALA A 27 8.89 -5.57 7.41
N LEU A 28 8.41 -4.38 7.75
CA LEU A 28 9.24 -3.32 8.33
C LEU A 28 9.91 -3.78 9.64
N VAL A 29 9.13 -4.32 10.57
CA VAL A 29 9.65 -4.84 11.86
C VAL A 29 10.70 -5.92 11.66
N ARG A 30 10.42 -6.90 10.80
CA ARG A 30 11.35 -8.03 10.57
C ARG A 30 12.66 -7.58 9.91
N ARG A 31 12.58 -6.65 8.94
CA ARG A 31 13.77 -6.17 8.25
C ARG A 31 14.57 -5.17 9.08
N ALA A 32 13.92 -4.36 9.91
CA ALA A 32 14.61 -3.54 10.90
C ALA A 32 15.39 -4.41 11.89
N ALA A 33 14.76 -5.48 12.42
CA ALA A 33 15.44 -6.43 13.31
C ALA A 33 16.63 -7.13 12.64
N ALA A 34 16.57 -7.42 11.33
CA ALA A 34 17.70 -7.97 10.58
C ALA A 34 18.85 -6.96 10.35
N ALA A 35 18.64 -5.69 10.67
CA ALA A 35 19.64 -4.62 10.68
C ALA A 35 20.00 -4.19 12.12
N ASP A 36 19.69 -5.03 13.13
CA ASP A 36 19.90 -4.76 14.56
C ASP A 36 19.22 -3.45 15.04
N ILE A 37 18.08 -3.11 14.42
CA ILE A 37 17.29 -1.93 14.77
C ILE A 37 16.03 -2.36 15.53
N ASP A 38 15.88 -1.87 16.76
CA ASP A 38 14.66 -2.05 17.54
C ASP A 38 13.51 -1.25 16.95
N THR A 39 12.29 -1.80 17.06
CA THR A 39 11.08 -1.14 16.59
C THR A 39 9.99 -1.09 17.65
N GLN A 40 9.19 -0.03 17.60
CA GLN A 40 7.92 0.07 18.31
C GLN A 40 6.80 0.30 17.31
N VAL A 41 5.75 -0.51 17.37
CA VAL A 41 4.55 -0.31 16.56
C VAL A 41 3.48 0.34 17.42
N LEU A 42 3.11 1.56 17.06
CA LEU A 42 1.97 2.28 17.64
C LEU A 42 0.78 2.12 16.69
N GLN A 43 -0.36 1.69 17.22
CA GLN A 43 -1.60 1.62 16.47
C GLN A 43 -2.45 2.83 16.81
N TYR A 44 -2.95 3.51 15.79
CA TYR A 44 -3.84 4.64 15.93
C TYR A 44 -5.26 4.26 15.51
N ALA A 45 -6.23 4.41 16.42
CA ALA A 45 -7.65 4.25 16.16
C ALA A 45 -8.36 5.62 16.12
N PRO A 46 -9.53 5.74 15.44
CA PRO A 46 -10.26 6.99 15.39
C PRO A 46 -10.58 7.50 16.82
N GLY A 47 -10.28 8.76 17.06
CA GLY A 47 -10.50 9.42 18.35
C GLY A 47 -9.35 9.31 19.34
N ASP A 48 -8.36 8.46 19.10
CA ASP A 48 -7.17 8.38 19.95
C ASP A 48 -6.33 9.67 19.86
N ASP A 49 -5.43 9.86 20.83
CA ASP A 49 -4.37 10.85 20.73
C ASP A 49 -3.34 10.40 19.69
N LEU A 50 -3.14 11.24 18.66
CA LEU A 50 -2.14 10.95 17.65
C LEU A 50 -0.74 11.18 18.23
N PRO A 51 0.21 10.23 18.08
CA PRO A 51 1.59 10.42 18.46
C PRO A 51 2.20 11.68 17.81
N THR A 52 2.98 12.44 18.57
CA THR A 52 3.65 13.66 18.09
C THR A 52 4.87 13.37 17.23
N THR A 53 5.38 12.13 17.27
CA THR A 53 6.53 11.67 16.49
C THR A 53 6.27 10.28 15.92
N ALA A 54 6.80 10.03 14.73
CA ALA A 54 6.87 8.73 14.09
C ALA A 54 8.08 8.72 13.16
N ASP A 55 8.65 7.53 12.91
CA ASP A 55 9.75 7.35 11.97
C ASP A 55 9.28 6.70 10.67
N VAL A 56 8.18 5.97 10.69
CA VAL A 56 7.45 5.46 9.53
C VAL A 56 5.97 5.51 9.83
N VAL A 57 5.15 5.94 8.86
CA VAL A 57 3.68 5.88 8.92
C VAL A 57 3.19 4.87 7.90
N VAL A 58 2.26 3.98 8.29
CA VAL A 58 1.64 2.99 7.40
C VAL A 58 0.13 3.17 7.43
N ILE A 59 -0.49 3.32 6.25
CA ILE A 59 -1.94 3.40 6.04
C ILE A 59 -2.31 2.30 5.05
N GLY A 60 -3.06 1.30 5.50
CA GLY A 60 -3.42 0.14 4.69
C GLY A 60 -4.68 0.34 3.85
N ASN A 61 -5.12 -0.73 3.18
CA ASN A 61 -6.29 -0.73 2.33
C ASN A 61 -7.60 -0.84 3.14
N GLY A 62 -8.63 -0.17 2.67
CA GLY A 62 -9.97 -0.25 3.24
C GLY A 62 -11.08 0.16 2.25
N PRO A 63 -12.32 -0.26 2.50
CA PRO A 63 -13.46 0.06 1.64
C PRO A 63 -13.92 1.52 1.82
N LEU A 64 -14.65 2.04 0.84
CA LEU A 64 -15.22 3.38 0.89
C LEU A 64 -16.12 3.62 2.14
N SER A 65 -16.82 2.57 2.60
CA SER A 65 -17.63 2.67 3.82
C SER A 65 -16.81 2.97 5.07
N ALA A 66 -15.61 2.37 5.17
CA ALA A 66 -14.67 2.69 6.24
C ALA A 66 -14.16 4.13 6.11
N MET A 67 -13.79 4.58 4.92
CA MET A 67 -13.34 5.96 4.69
C MET A 67 -14.41 6.97 5.11
N ARG A 68 -15.70 6.72 4.78
CA ARG A 68 -16.82 7.57 5.20
C ARG A 68 -16.96 7.65 6.72
N SER A 69 -16.76 6.54 7.43
CA SER A 69 -16.85 6.53 8.90
C SER A 69 -15.67 7.22 9.58
N LEU A 70 -14.59 7.50 8.85
CA LEU A 70 -13.37 8.13 9.35
C LEU A 70 -13.32 9.65 9.09
N GLY A 71 -14.29 10.21 8.33
CA GLY A 71 -14.20 11.57 7.76
C GLY A 71 -13.77 12.66 8.74
N ASP A 72 -14.40 12.75 9.91
CA ASP A 72 -14.06 13.77 10.92
C ASP A 72 -12.64 13.56 11.47
N ASP A 73 -12.26 12.31 11.67
CA ASP A 73 -10.95 11.97 12.19
C ASP A 73 -9.84 12.18 11.15
N VAL A 74 -10.12 11.91 9.87
CA VAL A 74 -9.23 12.23 8.74
C VAL A 74 -8.92 13.72 8.70
N ALA A 75 -9.95 14.58 8.85
CA ALA A 75 -9.76 16.02 8.91
C ALA A 75 -8.92 16.44 10.12
N ARG A 76 -9.12 15.80 11.28
CA ARG A 76 -8.41 16.09 12.53
C ARG A 76 -6.92 15.77 12.44
N ILE A 77 -6.52 14.62 11.88
CA ILE A 77 -5.12 14.17 11.89
C ILE A 77 -4.35 14.50 10.61
N GLY A 78 -5.05 14.89 9.54
CA GLY A 78 -4.43 15.12 8.23
C GLY A 78 -3.30 16.15 8.27
N GLY A 79 -3.44 17.22 9.08
CA GLY A 79 -2.36 18.20 9.29
C GLY A 79 -1.06 17.59 9.81
N THR A 80 -1.16 16.73 10.80
CA THR A 80 0.01 16.06 11.39
C THR A 80 0.64 15.06 10.41
N LEU A 81 -0.17 14.29 9.64
CA LEU A 81 0.38 13.37 8.64
C LEU A 81 1.11 14.11 7.51
N ARG A 82 0.59 15.27 7.09
CA ARG A 82 1.31 16.15 6.14
C ARG A 82 2.62 16.68 6.73
N ALA A 83 2.62 17.08 8.00
CA ALA A 83 3.82 17.53 8.67
C ALA A 83 4.88 16.42 8.74
N PHE A 84 4.50 15.18 9.10
CA PHE A 84 5.41 14.03 9.07
C PHE A 84 6.03 13.84 7.68
N ALA A 85 5.23 13.85 6.62
CA ALA A 85 5.75 13.70 5.26
C ALA A 85 6.69 14.86 4.86
N ALA A 86 6.36 16.10 5.24
CA ALA A 86 7.18 17.29 5.00
C ALA A 86 8.52 17.24 5.75
N ASP A 87 8.52 16.67 6.97
CA ASP A 87 9.73 16.42 7.78
C ASP A 87 10.52 15.18 7.32
N GLY A 88 10.14 14.58 6.19
CA GLY A 88 10.83 13.45 5.58
C GLY A 88 10.53 12.10 6.21
N VAL A 89 9.53 11.99 7.10
CA VAL A 89 9.04 10.69 7.59
C VAL A 89 8.39 9.93 6.44
N PRO A 90 8.81 8.69 6.12
CA PRO A 90 8.15 7.88 5.11
C PRO A 90 6.70 7.59 5.47
N VAL A 91 5.76 7.99 4.62
CA VAL A 91 4.35 7.59 4.67
C VAL A 91 4.10 6.56 3.59
N VAL A 92 3.79 5.34 3.99
CA VAL A 92 3.44 4.21 3.10
C VAL A 92 1.93 4.07 3.07
N ALA A 93 1.31 4.50 1.99
CA ALA A 93 -0.14 4.48 1.80
C ALA A 93 -0.54 3.47 0.71
N VAL A 94 -1.37 2.47 1.05
CA VAL A 94 -1.69 1.35 0.15
C VAL A 94 -3.19 1.23 -0.07
N GLY A 95 -3.59 1.08 -1.34
CA GLY A 95 -4.99 0.87 -1.73
C GLY A 95 -5.88 2.03 -1.28
N GLY A 96 -6.94 1.75 -0.50
CA GLY A 96 -7.79 2.78 0.07
C GLY A 96 -7.07 3.76 1.00
N GLY A 97 -5.94 3.34 1.61
CA GLY A 97 -5.06 4.25 2.35
C GLY A 97 -4.40 5.27 1.44
N PHE A 98 -4.05 4.89 0.22
CA PHE A 98 -3.59 5.83 -0.80
C PHE A 98 -4.72 6.78 -1.22
N ASP A 99 -5.95 6.26 -1.43
CA ASP A 99 -7.11 7.12 -1.70
C ASP A 99 -7.24 8.20 -0.63
N LEU A 100 -7.23 7.82 0.68
CA LEU A 100 -7.30 8.76 1.80
C LEU A 100 -6.09 9.69 1.93
N ALA A 101 -4.92 9.26 1.45
CA ALA A 101 -3.71 10.10 1.52
C ALA A 101 -3.66 11.18 0.44
N THR A 102 -4.59 11.18 -0.54
CA THR A 102 -4.78 12.27 -1.51
C THR A 102 -5.51 13.46 -0.88
N ASN A 103 -5.76 14.52 -1.66
CA ASN A 103 -6.50 15.70 -1.19
C ASN A 103 -7.98 15.37 -0.94
N GLU A 104 -8.58 14.54 -1.79
CA GLU A 104 -9.98 14.14 -1.66
C GLU A 104 -10.26 12.78 -2.32
N VAL A 105 -11.27 12.09 -1.82
CA VAL A 105 -11.85 10.90 -2.43
C VAL A 105 -13.22 11.27 -2.99
N VAL A 106 -13.35 11.20 -4.31
CA VAL A 106 -14.60 11.48 -5.03
C VAL A 106 -15.32 10.15 -5.28
N PRO A 107 -16.40 9.84 -4.56
CA PRO A 107 -17.18 8.63 -4.76
C PRO A 107 -18.05 8.72 -6.02
N THR A 108 -18.57 7.59 -6.49
CA THR A 108 -19.57 7.55 -7.58
C THR A 108 -20.90 8.17 -7.17
N GLU A 109 -21.20 8.16 -5.87
CA GLU A 109 -22.42 8.71 -5.29
C GLU A 109 -22.14 9.37 -3.94
N GLY A 110 -22.79 10.50 -3.69
CA GLY A 110 -22.64 11.30 -2.49
C GLY A 110 -21.53 12.35 -2.60
N ALA A 111 -21.34 13.09 -1.52
CA ALA A 111 -20.33 14.15 -1.47
C ALA A 111 -18.90 13.60 -1.45
N PRO A 112 -17.91 14.34 -1.99
CA PRO A 112 -16.51 14.03 -1.82
C PRO A 112 -16.12 13.97 -0.33
N LEU A 113 -15.16 13.11 -0.03
CA LEU A 113 -14.56 12.97 1.29
C LEU A 113 -13.21 13.69 1.29
N ALA A 114 -12.96 14.51 2.31
CA ALA A 114 -11.62 15.06 2.51
C ALA A 114 -10.60 13.94 2.74
N GLY A 115 -9.44 14.05 2.11
CA GLY A 115 -8.29 13.20 2.36
C GLY A 115 -7.30 13.83 3.33
N PHE A 116 -6.22 13.13 3.63
CA PHE A 116 -5.13 13.66 4.46
C PHE A 116 -4.32 14.75 3.73
N GLY A 117 -4.31 14.75 2.39
CA GLY A 117 -3.57 15.71 1.57
C GLY A 117 -2.04 15.51 1.64
N VAL A 118 -1.57 14.30 1.87
CA VAL A 118 -0.14 13.96 1.82
C VAL A 118 0.36 14.01 0.36
N PHE A 119 -0.44 13.51 -0.57
CA PHE A 119 -0.14 13.55 -2.01
C PHE A 119 -1.07 14.56 -2.69
N ASP A 120 -0.50 15.46 -3.48
CA ASP A 120 -1.30 16.41 -4.29
C ASP A 120 -1.94 15.70 -5.48
N ALA A 121 -3.04 15.04 -5.19
CA ALA A 121 -3.78 14.19 -6.10
C ALA A 121 -5.25 14.11 -5.68
N ARG A 122 -6.09 13.55 -6.56
CA ARG A 122 -7.49 13.21 -6.28
C ARG A 122 -7.70 11.72 -6.55
N ALA A 123 -8.43 11.07 -5.65
CA ALA A 123 -8.85 9.69 -5.81
C ALA A 123 -10.32 9.67 -6.31
N VAL A 124 -10.52 9.36 -7.57
CA VAL A 124 -11.85 9.37 -8.20
C VAL A 124 -12.32 7.94 -8.40
N ARG A 125 -13.38 7.56 -7.71
CA ARG A 125 -13.93 6.20 -7.81
C ARG A 125 -14.77 6.05 -9.07
N GLY A 126 -14.53 4.95 -9.79
CA GLY A 126 -15.30 4.55 -10.99
C GLY A 126 -16.30 3.45 -10.66
N ALA A 127 -17.18 3.14 -11.64
CA ALA A 127 -18.09 2.00 -11.57
C ALA A 127 -17.38 0.66 -11.83
N GLU A 128 -16.30 0.68 -12.61
CA GLU A 128 -15.58 -0.53 -12.99
C GLU A 128 -14.47 -0.84 -11.98
N ARG A 129 -14.50 -2.07 -11.45
CA ARG A 129 -13.45 -2.61 -10.59
C ARG A 129 -12.38 -3.26 -11.45
N ARG A 130 -11.12 -2.94 -11.18
CA ARG A 130 -9.95 -3.55 -11.81
C ARG A 130 -9.33 -4.55 -10.87
N VAL A 131 -9.11 -5.77 -11.39
CA VAL A 131 -8.43 -6.85 -10.67
C VAL A 131 -7.39 -7.44 -11.62
N ASN A 132 -6.13 -7.11 -11.39
CA ASN A 132 -5.01 -7.56 -12.23
C ASN A 132 -3.77 -7.81 -11.39
N TYR A 133 -2.82 -8.55 -11.97
CA TYR A 133 -1.45 -8.55 -11.47
C TYR A 133 -0.71 -7.30 -11.95
N PHE A 134 -0.02 -6.65 -11.01
CA PHE A 134 0.89 -5.55 -11.31
C PHE A 134 2.32 -6.03 -11.46
N VAL A 135 2.99 -5.52 -12.47
CA VAL A 135 4.45 -5.48 -12.61
C VAL A 135 4.84 -4.03 -12.88
N LEU A 136 5.64 -3.48 -12.01
CA LEU A 136 6.03 -2.07 -12.01
C LEU A 136 7.55 -1.93 -12.01
N GLU A 137 8.05 -0.80 -12.49
CA GLU A 137 9.42 -0.31 -12.22
C GLU A 137 9.34 0.93 -11.36
N THR A 138 9.73 0.81 -10.08
CA THR A 138 9.61 1.91 -9.13
C THR A 138 10.61 3.02 -9.38
N ARG A 139 10.14 4.23 -9.16
CA ARG A 139 10.95 5.45 -9.10
C ARG A 139 11.34 5.83 -7.65
N TYR A 140 10.79 5.10 -6.67
CA TYR A 140 11.11 5.29 -5.27
C TYR A 140 12.58 4.95 -5.01
N PRO A 141 13.30 5.73 -4.19
CA PRO A 141 14.69 5.46 -3.87
C PRO A 141 14.87 4.09 -3.20
N LEU A 142 15.78 3.29 -3.73
CA LEU A 142 16.15 1.98 -3.21
C LEU A 142 17.63 1.97 -2.81
N LEU A 143 18.02 0.95 -2.07
CA LEU A 143 19.45 0.73 -1.79
C LEU A 143 20.23 0.54 -3.11
N PRO A 144 21.53 0.92 -3.16
CA PRO A 144 22.36 0.76 -4.33
C PRO A 144 22.36 -0.69 -4.85
N GLY A 145 22.14 -0.86 -6.16
CA GLY A 145 22.11 -2.17 -6.82
C GLY A 145 20.81 -2.97 -6.63
N ALA A 146 19.86 -2.51 -5.83
CA ALA A 146 18.58 -3.20 -5.65
C ALA A 146 17.73 -3.17 -6.93
N PRO A 147 16.99 -4.25 -7.25
CA PRO A 147 16.16 -4.32 -8.45
C PRO A 147 14.97 -3.36 -8.34
N LYS A 148 14.74 -2.56 -9.37
CA LYS A 148 13.59 -1.61 -9.41
C LYS A 148 12.25 -2.29 -9.66
N ARG A 149 12.26 -3.53 -10.13
CA ARG A 149 11.04 -4.26 -10.48
C ARG A 149 10.27 -4.67 -9.25
N LEU A 150 9.01 -4.27 -9.20
CA LEU A 150 8.05 -4.63 -8.15
C LEU A 150 6.95 -5.50 -8.75
N ALA A 151 6.35 -6.36 -7.90
CA ALA A 151 5.17 -7.15 -8.25
C ALA A 151 4.12 -7.06 -7.15
N GLY A 152 2.86 -7.18 -7.55
CA GLY A 152 1.71 -7.21 -6.67
C GLY A 152 0.44 -7.48 -7.44
N PHE A 153 -0.69 -7.08 -6.90
CA PHE A 153 -1.95 -7.05 -7.62
C PHE A 153 -2.69 -5.74 -7.34
N GLU A 154 -3.53 -5.32 -8.28
CA GLU A 154 -4.51 -4.27 -8.06
C GLU A 154 -5.90 -4.89 -7.87
N ASP A 155 -6.66 -4.34 -6.93
CA ASP A 155 -8.05 -4.72 -6.71
C ASP A 155 -8.81 -3.51 -6.18
N HIS A 156 -9.19 -2.61 -7.09
CA HIS A 156 -9.84 -1.34 -6.77
C HIS A 156 -10.68 -0.81 -7.94
N ALA A 157 -11.51 0.21 -7.65
CA ALA A 157 -12.30 0.95 -8.66
C ALA A 157 -11.89 2.44 -8.73
N THR A 158 -10.70 2.79 -8.21
CA THR A 158 -10.25 4.18 -8.12
C THR A 158 -9.34 4.53 -9.30
N ARG A 159 -9.45 5.76 -9.78
CA ARG A 159 -8.47 6.44 -10.63
C ARG A 159 -7.78 7.49 -9.80
N ILE A 160 -6.47 7.64 -9.97
CA ILE A 160 -5.70 8.70 -9.33
C ILE A 160 -5.40 9.77 -10.36
N GLU A 161 -5.82 10.99 -10.05
CA GLU A 161 -5.55 12.19 -10.84
C GLU A 161 -4.46 12.97 -10.10
N LEU A 162 -3.22 12.86 -10.59
CA LEU A 162 -2.06 13.57 -10.02
C LEU A 162 -2.12 15.04 -10.42
N ALA A 163 -1.81 15.94 -9.51
CA ALA A 163 -1.55 17.34 -9.83
C ALA A 163 -0.28 17.50 -10.69
N ALA A 164 -0.15 18.62 -11.38
CA ALA A 164 1.02 18.92 -12.19
C ALA A 164 2.30 18.91 -11.31
N GLY A 165 3.33 18.21 -11.77
CA GLY A 165 4.62 18.14 -11.08
C GLY A 165 4.71 17.04 -10.00
N VAL A 166 3.64 16.35 -9.68
CA VAL A 166 3.70 15.19 -8.77
C VAL A 166 4.42 14.02 -9.46
N THR A 167 5.42 13.48 -8.80
CA THR A 167 6.17 12.32 -9.30
C THR A 167 5.37 11.04 -9.09
N PRO A 168 5.11 10.24 -10.15
CA PRO A 168 4.52 8.92 -9.99
C PRO A 168 5.44 7.97 -9.22
N PHE A 169 4.84 7.01 -8.49
CA PHE A 169 5.59 6.00 -7.74
C PHE A 169 6.34 5.03 -8.64
N ALA A 170 5.74 4.66 -9.77
CA ALA A 170 6.31 3.67 -10.67
C ALA A 170 5.86 3.85 -12.13
N ASP A 171 6.65 3.26 -13.05
CA ASP A 171 6.26 2.98 -14.41
C ASP A 171 5.55 1.63 -14.48
N VAL A 172 4.46 1.55 -15.25
CA VAL A 172 3.67 0.32 -15.41
C VAL A 172 4.28 -0.54 -16.50
N VAL A 173 4.77 -1.71 -16.13
CA VAL A 173 5.19 -2.76 -17.08
C VAL A 173 4.00 -3.64 -17.47
N SER A 174 3.14 -3.95 -16.50
CA SER A 174 1.89 -4.69 -16.70
C SER A 174 0.90 -4.34 -15.59
N GLY A 175 -0.36 -4.08 -15.93
CA GLY A 175 -1.42 -3.66 -15.00
C GLY A 175 -2.14 -2.40 -15.47
N GLY A 176 -3.02 -1.83 -14.65
CA GLY A 176 -3.88 -0.72 -15.03
C GLY A 176 -3.30 0.67 -14.77
N GLY A 177 -2.42 0.84 -13.79
CA GLY A 177 -1.86 2.14 -13.39
C GLY A 177 -2.87 3.08 -12.72
N ASN A 178 -2.51 4.37 -12.61
CA ASN A 178 -3.37 5.38 -11.99
C ASN A 178 -4.74 5.51 -12.66
N GLN A 179 -4.80 5.27 -13.96
CA GLN A 179 -6.03 5.17 -14.77
C GLN A 179 -5.93 3.95 -15.67
N ALA A 180 -7.03 3.51 -16.27
CA ALA A 180 -7.01 2.42 -17.23
C ALA A 180 -6.03 2.73 -18.38
N GLY A 181 -5.01 1.89 -18.55
CA GLY A 181 -3.96 2.07 -19.57
C GLY A 181 -2.96 3.19 -19.28
N SER A 182 -2.93 3.73 -18.07
CA SER A 182 -1.89 4.69 -17.67
C SER A 182 -0.51 4.05 -17.68
N PRO A 183 0.53 4.74 -18.22
CA PRO A 183 1.89 4.26 -18.17
C PRO A 183 2.52 4.39 -16.77
N VAL A 184 1.83 5.03 -15.82
CA VAL A 184 2.36 5.31 -14.48
C VAL A 184 1.36 4.91 -13.40
N GLU A 185 1.89 4.62 -12.21
CA GLU A 185 1.14 4.21 -11.03
C GLU A 185 1.64 4.95 -9.79
N GLY A 186 0.69 5.24 -8.87
CA GLY A 186 0.97 5.80 -7.57
C GLY A 186 1.47 7.24 -7.58
N ALA A 187 1.98 7.68 -6.44
CA ALA A 187 2.58 9.00 -6.23
C ALA A 187 3.75 8.93 -5.25
N ILE A 188 4.73 9.84 -5.39
CA ILE A 188 5.81 10.07 -4.44
C ILE A 188 5.79 11.53 -3.99
N VAL A 189 6.03 11.75 -2.70
CA VAL A 189 6.39 13.04 -2.12
C VAL A 189 7.48 12.85 -1.06
N GLY A 190 8.64 13.43 -1.26
CA GLY A 190 9.79 13.18 -0.38
C GLY A 190 10.10 11.68 -0.24
N ASN A 191 10.11 11.20 1.00
CA ASN A 191 10.31 9.78 1.34
C ASN A 191 9.00 8.97 1.40
N SER A 192 7.88 9.56 1.02
CA SER A 192 6.56 8.94 1.09
C SER A 192 6.09 8.43 -0.26
N PHE A 193 5.33 7.34 -0.27
CA PHE A 193 4.66 6.88 -1.49
C PHE A 193 3.25 6.37 -1.21
N GLY A 194 2.40 6.54 -2.22
CA GLY A 194 1.07 5.96 -2.30
C GLY A 194 0.95 5.04 -3.51
N THR A 195 0.31 3.89 -3.36
CA THR A 195 0.18 2.88 -4.42
C THR A 195 -1.10 2.06 -4.29
N HIS A 196 -1.67 1.64 -5.42
CA HIS A 196 -2.70 0.59 -5.45
C HIS A 196 -2.11 -0.81 -5.58
N THR A 197 -0.79 -0.95 -5.58
CA THR A 197 -0.13 -2.26 -5.56
C THR A 197 -0.28 -2.89 -4.18
N GLN A 198 -0.99 -4.00 -4.14
CA GLN A 198 -1.35 -4.74 -2.93
C GLN A 198 -0.69 -6.12 -2.92
N GLY A 199 -0.92 -6.87 -1.82
CA GLY A 199 -0.56 -8.24 -1.81
C GLY A 199 0.17 -8.88 -0.65
N PRO A 200 0.47 -8.23 0.51
CA PRO A 200 0.86 -6.85 0.81
C PRO A 200 2.16 -6.45 0.08
N VAL A 201 2.29 -5.17 -0.27
CA VAL A 201 3.35 -4.70 -1.19
C VAL A 201 4.77 -4.88 -0.63
N LEU A 202 4.98 -4.59 0.65
CA LEU A 202 6.31 -4.60 1.25
C LEU A 202 6.90 -6.00 1.40
N PRO A 203 6.19 -7.03 1.94
CA PRO A 203 6.74 -8.39 2.00
C PRO A 203 7.01 -8.99 0.63
N LEU A 204 6.19 -8.67 -0.38
CA LEU A 204 6.40 -9.13 -1.76
C LEU A 204 7.62 -8.48 -2.41
N ASN A 205 8.00 -7.28 -1.97
CA ASN A 205 9.07 -6.48 -2.55
C ASN A 205 10.05 -6.03 -1.44
N PRO A 206 10.89 -6.95 -0.92
CA PRO A 206 11.80 -6.65 0.18
C PRO A 206 12.68 -5.43 -0.05
N GLN A 207 13.12 -5.21 -1.30
CA GLN A 207 13.92 -4.06 -1.68
C GLN A 207 13.20 -2.71 -1.46
N LEU A 208 11.86 -2.70 -1.60
CA LEU A 208 11.05 -1.52 -1.28
C LEU A 208 10.97 -1.29 0.23
N THR A 209 10.86 -2.38 1.01
CA THR A 209 10.90 -2.30 2.47
C THR A 209 12.22 -1.74 2.96
N ASP A 210 13.34 -2.18 2.35
CA ASP A 210 14.68 -1.66 2.66
C ASP A 210 14.80 -0.18 2.31
N GLY A 211 14.23 0.25 1.18
CA GLY A 211 14.21 1.67 0.80
C GLY A 211 13.48 2.54 1.83
N VAL A 212 12.34 2.07 2.34
CA VAL A 212 11.59 2.77 3.41
C VAL A 212 12.40 2.86 4.69
N LEU A 213 13.02 1.75 5.13
CA LEU A 213 13.84 1.72 6.34
C LEU A 213 15.11 2.58 6.19
N ALA A 214 15.75 2.56 5.01
CA ALA A 214 16.88 3.42 4.73
C ALA A 214 16.52 4.91 4.83
N ALA A 215 15.36 5.30 4.30
CA ALA A 215 14.90 6.68 4.42
C ALA A 215 14.59 7.07 5.87
N ALA A 216 13.97 6.18 6.64
CA ALA A 216 13.67 6.41 8.05
C ALA A 216 14.93 6.54 8.90
N THR A 217 15.90 5.64 8.75
CA THR A 217 17.15 5.67 9.51
C THR A 217 18.06 6.83 9.12
N ALA A 218 18.15 7.17 7.84
CA ALA A 218 18.94 8.33 7.37
C ALA A 218 18.45 9.64 8.01
N ARG A 219 17.13 9.79 8.24
CA ARG A 219 16.56 10.94 8.96
C ARG A 219 17.05 11.03 10.40
N LEU A 220 17.39 9.91 11.03
CA LEU A 220 17.95 9.82 12.37
C LEU A 220 19.49 9.87 12.38
N GLY A 221 20.13 10.04 11.22
CA GLY A 221 21.58 10.07 11.08
C GLY A 221 22.25 8.69 11.12
N HIS A 222 21.50 7.60 10.86
CA HIS A 222 21.99 6.23 10.83
C HIS A 222 21.98 5.63 9.43
N GLU A 223 22.91 4.73 9.16
CA GLU A 223 22.91 3.92 7.95
C GLU A 223 22.09 2.65 8.16
N TYR A 224 21.26 2.31 7.16
CA TYR A 224 20.52 1.06 7.13
C TYR A 224 21.30 -0.01 6.35
N ALA A 225 21.67 -1.08 7.03
CA ALA A 225 22.42 -2.20 6.45
C ALA A 225 21.87 -3.54 6.96
N PRO A 226 20.86 -4.14 6.28
CA PRO A 226 20.28 -5.40 6.73
C PRO A 226 21.26 -6.57 6.56
N ASN A 227 21.29 -7.47 7.54
CA ASN A 227 22.08 -8.70 7.47
C ASN A 227 21.52 -9.62 6.39
N ALA A 228 22.27 -9.86 5.33
CA ALA A 228 21.85 -10.66 4.17
C ALA A 228 21.55 -12.12 4.53
N GLU A 229 22.23 -12.71 5.51
CA GLU A 229 21.96 -14.09 5.95
C GLU A 229 20.61 -14.19 6.67
N GLN A 230 20.28 -13.22 7.52
CA GLN A 230 19.01 -13.18 8.25
C GLN A 230 17.81 -12.92 7.31
N THR A 231 18.01 -12.20 6.21
CA THR A 231 16.95 -11.91 5.23
C THR A 231 16.83 -12.95 4.12
N ALA A 232 17.85 -13.79 3.88
CA ALA A 232 17.96 -14.68 2.73
C ALA A 232 16.72 -15.57 2.50
N THR A 233 16.16 -16.14 3.56
CA THR A 233 15.00 -17.04 3.46
C THR A 233 13.74 -16.26 3.03
N ILE A 234 13.50 -15.09 3.60
CA ILE A 234 12.34 -14.24 3.28
C ILE A 234 12.48 -13.70 1.86
N ASP A 235 13.68 -13.26 1.48
CA ASP A 235 13.98 -12.75 0.14
C ASP A 235 13.81 -13.84 -0.93
N ARG A 236 14.17 -15.08 -0.61
CA ARG A 236 13.93 -16.24 -1.48
C ARG A 236 12.43 -16.47 -1.68
N TYR A 237 11.64 -16.50 -0.60
CA TYR A 237 10.19 -16.68 -0.72
C TYR A 237 9.51 -15.53 -1.48
N ALA A 238 9.92 -14.29 -1.24
CA ALA A 238 9.41 -13.15 -1.99
C ALA A 238 9.73 -13.26 -3.50
N ARG A 239 10.94 -13.70 -3.84
CA ARG A 239 11.35 -13.95 -5.24
C ARG A 239 10.52 -15.09 -5.85
N GLU A 240 10.43 -16.24 -5.20
CA GLU A 240 9.63 -17.37 -5.65
C GLU A 240 8.16 -16.99 -5.86
N ALA A 241 7.58 -16.18 -4.95
CA ALA A 241 6.21 -15.69 -5.09
C ALA A 241 6.03 -14.76 -6.29
N ARG A 242 7.04 -13.97 -6.65
CA ARG A 242 7.01 -13.11 -7.83
C ARG A 242 7.23 -13.91 -9.12
N ASP A 243 8.19 -14.83 -9.13
CA ASP A 243 8.60 -15.60 -10.31
C ASP A 243 7.61 -16.73 -10.62
N GLY A 244 7.01 -17.33 -9.60
CA GLY A 244 5.99 -18.38 -9.73
C GLY A 244 4.62 -17.89 -10.18
N ARG A 245 4.41 -16.57 -10.31
CA ARG A 245 3.19 -16.00 -10.90
C ARG A 245 3.31 -16.04 -12.42
N PRO A 246 2.54 -16.91 -13.12
CA PRO A 246 2.59 -16.91 -14.56
C PRO A 246 2.19 -15.53 -15.08
N LEU A 247 3.08 -14.88 -15.81
CA LEU A 247 2.76 -13.74 -16.69
C LEU A 247 1.87 -14.29 -17.83
N ARG A 248 0.73 -14.85 -17.50
CA ARG A 248 -0.27 -15.19 -18.50
C ARG A 248 -0.84 -13.87 -19.00
N ARG A 249 -0.52 -13.55 -20.23
CA ARG A 249 -1.37 -12.71 -21.08
C ARG A 249 -2.71 -13.43 -21.18
N GLN A 250 -3.54 -13.30 -20.18
CA GLN A 250 -4.95 -13.66 -20.28
C GLN A 250 -5.70 -12.35 -20.51
N GLY A 251 -6.19 -12.22 -21.74
CA GLY A 251 -7.29 -11.32 -22.00
C GLY A 251 -8.36 -11.60 -20.94
N VAL A 252 -8.81 -10.54 -20.29
CA VAL A 252 -9.89 -10.59 -19.32
C VAL A 252 -11.11 -11.16 -20.02
N GLN A 253 -11.40 -12.44 -19.85
CA GLN A 253 -12.75 -12.93 -20.02
C GLN A 253 -13.54 -12.46 -18.80
N ALA A 254 -14.26 -11.37 -18.97
CA ALA A 254 -15.33 -11.02 -18.06
C ALA A 254 -16.30 -12.20 -18.01
N HIS A 255 -16.22 -13.02 -16.96
CA HIS A 255 -17.31 -13.92 -16.65
C HIS A 255 -18.51 -13.05 -16.28
N ARG A 256 -19.36 -12.77 -17.28
CA ARG A 256 -20.75 -12.41 -17.00
C ARG A 256 -21.34 -13.63 -16.28
N LEU A 257 -21.69 -13.45 -15.03
CA LEU A 257 -22.64 -14.33 -14.37
C LEU A 257 -23.96 -14.21 -15.15
N THR A 258 -24.19 -15.11 -16.06
CA THR A 258 -25.51 -15.25 -16.68
C THR A 258 -26.38 -15.92 -15.62
N HIS A 259 -27.31 -15.16 -15.07
CA HIS A 259 -28.46 -15.73 -14.38
C HIS A 259 -29.31 -16.45 -15.44
N ASP A 260 -29.85 -17.64 -15.08
CA ASP A 260 -30.91 -18.24 -15.88
C ASP A 260 -32.16 -17.34 -15.88
N GLU A 261 -33.09 -17.60 -16.78
CA GLU A 261 -34.30 -16.79 -16.90
C GLU A 261 -35.19 -16.78 -15.63
N GLU A 262 -34.86 -17.57 -14.61
CA GLU A 262 -35.51 -17.63 -13.29
C GLU A 262 -34.66 -16.99 -12.15
N GLY A 263 -33.52 -16.40 -12.44
CA GLY A 263 -32.68 -15.70 -11.44
C GLY A 263 -31.93 -16.61 -10.48
N ARG A 264 -31.69 -17.88 -10.82
CA ARG A 264 -30.94 -18.82 -9.96
C ARG A 264 -29.52 -19.02 -10.43
N VAL A 265 -28.58 -19.13 -9.47
CA VAL A 265 -27.19 -19.51 -9.75
C VAL A 265 -27.14 -21.03 -9.97
N PRO A 266 -26.60 -21.55 -11.10
CA PRO A 266 -26.49 -22.97 -11.32
C PRO A 266 -25.59 -23.64 -10.26
N THR A 267 -26.14 -24.58 -9.52
CA THR A 267 -25.39 -25.46 -8.62
C THR A 267 -24.81 -26.62 -9.42
N GLY A 268 -23.55 -26.51 -9.86
CA GLY A 268 -22.82 -27.61 -10.45
C GLY A 268 -22.45 -28.69 -9.42
N PRO A 269 -22.40 -29.98 -9.80
CA PRO A 269 -22.04 -31.04 -8.88
C PRO A 269 -20.52 -31.06 -8.63
N GLY A 270 -20.05 -30.74 -7.40
CA GLY A 270 -18.66 -30.96 -7.04
C GLY A 270 -18.05 -30.14 -5.91
N LEU A 271 -18.81 -29.62 -4.94
CA LEU A 271 -18.20 -29.09 -3.71
C LEU A 271 -18.43 -30.09 -2.57
N ARG A 272 -17.51 -31.03 -2.37
CA ARG A 272 -17.41 -31.80 -1.14
C ARG A 272 -17.06 -30.86 0.01
N ARG A 273 -17.84 -30.95 1.09
CA ARG A 273 -17.67 -30.25 2.35
C ARG A 273 -16.26 -30.49 2.90
N LEU A 274 -15.44 -29.43 3.00
CA LEU A 274 -14.32 -29.42 3.94
C LEU A 274 -14.89 -29.10 5.33
N ARG A 275 -14.85 -30.08 6.23
CA ARG A 275 -15.12 -29.91 7.65
C ARG A 275 -13.95 -29.15 8.27
N ALA A 276 -14.31 -28.26 9.17
CA ALA A 276 -13.42 -27.46 10.03
C ALA A 276 -12.46 -28.34 10.83
N PHE A 277 -11.22 -27.85 10.92
CA PHE A 277 -10.35 -28.00 12.08
C PHE A 277 -9.84 -26.59 12.45
#